data_d1714e3c492d5c20dbb39bc5ed32ae7a
#
_entry.id   d1714e3c492d5c20dbb39bc5ed32ae7a
#
_cell.length_a   1.000
_cell.length_b   1.000
_cell.length_c   1.000
_cell.angle_alpha   90.00
_cell.angle_beta   90.00
_cell.angle_gamma   90.00
#
_symmetry.space_group_name_H-M   'P 1'
#
loop_
_entity.id
_entity.type
_entity.pdbx_description
1 polymer ?
#
loop_
_entity_poly.entity_id
_entity_poly.type
_entity_poly.pdbx_seq_one_letter_code
_entity_poly.pdbx_strand_id
1 'polypeptide(L)'
;MRTRTYRTALLSTLLLAGCTPRETMPELTDRVFAVAAAQYEQLEGRLTDETLPRSAASDGKFIPSNIRWWCSGFYPGSLWYIYEYTGDKTFRELAEKNTFKLYPLKQKGTDHDLGFQMNCSFGNAYRITGEQKYLEPIHTSARVLAGRFSPVTGVIRSWDFVRKGRDWKYPVIIDNMMNLELMFKATEFSGDSTYYNIAVKHADRTMKEHFRDDYSCYHVVDYDLTT
;
A
#
# COMPACT_ATOMS: atom_id res chain seq x y z
N MET A 1 -27.15 -46.44 70.52
CA MET A 1 -26.20 -46.07 69.48
C MET A 1 -26.98 -45.55 68.28
N ARG A 2 -26.89 -44.26 67.96
CA ARG A 2 -27.53 -43.65 66.79
C ARG A 2 -26.43 -43.33 65.76
N THR A 3 -26.40 -44.04 64.66
CA THR A 3 -25.51 -43.80 63.52
C THR A 3 -26.01 -42.62 62.67
N ARG A 4 -25.26 -41.55 62.64
CA ARG A 4 -25.49 -40.38 61.73
C ARG A 4 -24.85 -40.68 60.36
N THR A 5 -25.69 -40.83 59.36
CA THR A 5 -25.29 -40.93 57.96
C THR A 5 -25.08 -39.51 57.39
N TYR A 6 -23.85 -39.15 57.05
CA TYR A 6 -23.56 -37.93 56.31
C TYR A 6 -23.80 -38.14 54.82
N ARG A 7 -24.76 -37.45 54.23
CA ARG A 7 -24.95 -37.39 52.79
C ARG A 7 -24.01 -36.31 52.24
N THR A 8 -23.00 -36.70 51.54
CA THR A 8 -22.10 -35.81 50.77
C THR A 8 -22.83 -35.40 49.49
N ALA A 9 -23.23 -34.13 49.38
CA ALA A 9 -23.77 -33.59 48.17
C ALA A 9 -22.58 -33.20 47.26
N LEU A 10 -22.44 -33.91 46.14
CA LEU A 10 -21.51 -33.58 45.07
C LEU A 10 -22.12 -32.41 44.28
N LEU A 11 -21.54 -31.22 44.42
CA LEU A 11 -21.86 -30.04 43.58
C LEU A 11 -21.11 -30.19 42.27
N SER A 12 -21.80 -30.65 41.25
CA SER A 12 -21.27 -30.67 39.86
C SER A 12 -21.33 -29.26 39.31
N THR A 13 -20.22 -28.55 39.33
CA THR A 13 -20.06 -27.25 38.62
C THR A 13 -19.93 -27.57 37.12
N LEU A 14 -21.01 -27.38 36.35
CA LEU A 14 -20.95 -27.34 34.89
C LEU A 14 -20.18 -26.06 34.50
N LEU A 15 -18.92 -26.24 34.06
CA LEU A 15 -18.19 -25.23 33.31
C LEU A 15 -18.86 -25.12 31.92
N LEU A 16 -19.80 -24.20 31.77
CA LEU A 16 -20.23 -23.69 30.47
C LEU A 16 -19.03 -22.97 29.83
N ALA A 17 -18.20 -23.71 29.10
CA ALA A 17 -17.27 -23.13 28.15
C ALA A 17 -18.13 -22.39 27.11
N GLY A 18 -18.35 -21.11 27.33
CA GLY A 18 -19.00 -20.23 26.39
C GLY A 18 -18.12 -20.14 25.14
N CYS A 19 -18.50 -20.88 24.08
CA CYS A 19 -18.02 -20.57 22.76
C CYS A 19 -18.49 -19.15 22.44
N THR A 20 -17.60 -18.17 22.58
CA THR A 20 -17.86 -16.86 22.00
C THR A 20 -18.13 -17.08 20.52
N PRO A 21 -19.27 -16.63 19.99
CA PRO A 21 -19.54 -16.75 18.55
C PRO A 21 -18.36 -16.17 17.80
N ARG A 22 -17.84 -16.95 16.84
CA ARG A 22 -16.75 -16.45 15.99
C ARG A 22 -17.28 -15.29 15.16
N GLU A 23 -16.65 -14.14 15.29
CA GLU A 23 -16.97 -12.95 14.50
C GLU A 23 -17.03 -13.32 13.00
N THR A 24 -18.09 -12.93 12.31
CA THR A 24 -18.23 -13.14 10.86
C THR A 24 -17.38 -12.12 10.10
N MET A 25 -17.09 -12.38 8.83
CA MET A 25 -16.34 -11.45 7.98
C MET A 25 -17.00 -10.07 7.86
N PRO A 26 -18.33 -9.95 7.68
CA PRO A 26 -18.98 -8.64 7.71
C PRO A 26 -18.79 -7.89 9.02
N GLU A 27 -19.03 -8.55 10.18
CA GLU A 27 -18.85 -7.93 11.49
C GLU A 27 -17.40 -7.47 11.74
N LEU A 28 -16.42 -8.29 11.34
CA LEU A 28 -15.00 -7.94 11.38
C LEU A 28 -14.72 -6.70 10.52
N THR A 29 -15.26 -6.67 9.30
CA THR A 29 -15.07 -5.56 8.37
C THR A 29 -15.66 -4.27 8.92
N ASP A 30 -16.91 -4.32 9.40
CA ASP A 30 -17.58 -3.17 10.02
C ASP A 30 -16.76 -2.61 11.19
N ARG A 31 -16.30 -3.49 12.07
CA ARG A 31 -15.49 -3.09 13.24
C ARG A 31 -14.14 -2.48 12.82
N VAL A 32 -13.46 -3.08 11.84
CA VAL A 32 -12.17 -2.58 11.36
C VAL A 32 -12.31 -1.20 10.73
N PHE A 33 -13.33 -0.98 9.89
CA PHE A 33 -13.54 0.33 9.28
C PHE A 33 -14.00 1.39 10.30
N ALA A 34 -14.81 1.01 11.30
CA ALA A 34 -15.18 1.95 12.38
C ALA A 34 -13.95 2.39 13.18
N VAL A 35 -13.07 1.46 13.55
CA VAL A 35 -11.81 1.77 14.26
C VAL A 35 -10.88 2.61 13.37
N ALA A 36 -10.74 2.25 12.10
CA ALA A 36 -9.90 2.98 11.15
C ALA A 36 -10.40 4.43 10.99
N ALA A 37 -11.70 4.64 10.80
CA ALA A 37 -12.29 5.97 10.68
C ALA A 37 -11.92 6.84 11.88
N ALA A 38 -12.19 6.37 13.10
CA ALA A 38 -11.88 7.12 14.31
C ALA A 38 -10.38 7.44 14.47
N GLN A 39 -9.50 6.49 14.12
CA GLN A 39 -8.06 6.69 14.21
C GLN A 39 -7.54 7.66 13.14
N TYR A 40 -8.07 7.61 11.92
CA TYR A 40 -7.66 8.49 10.83
C TYR A 40 -8.10 9.94 11.04
N GLU A 41 -9.27 10.19 11.67
CA GLU A 41 -9.66 11.53 12.12
C GLU A 41 -8.66 12.10 13.12
N GLN A 42 -8.26 11.32 14.13
CA GLN A 42 -7.26 11.75 15.12
C GLN A 42 -5.88 11.97 14.45
N LEU A 43 -5.53 11.14 13.46
CA LEU A 43 -4.26 11.24 12.76
C LEU A 43 -4.21 12.50 11.89
N GLU A 44 -5.31 12.84 11.19
CA GLU A 44 -5.40 14.09 10.40
C GLU A 44 -5.14 15.32 11.26
N GLY A 45 -5.64 15.37 12.49
CA GLY A 45 -5.40 16.46 13.43
C GLY A 45 -3.94 16.65 13.86
N ARG A 46 -3.05 15.69 13.53
CA ARG A 46 -1.60 15.75 13.80
C ARG A 46 -0.77 16.15 12.57
N LEU A 47 -1.41 16.28 11.42
CA LEU A 47 -0.74 16.62 10.16
C LEU A 47 -0.77 18.11 9.90
N THR A 48 0.23 18.58 9.15
CA THR A 48 0.26 19.91 8.54
C THR A 48 0.00 19.78 7.04
N ASP A 49 -0.09 20.89 6.33
CA ASP A 49 -0.26 20.87 4.88
C ASP A 49 0.94 20.26 4.15
N GLU A 50 2.12 20.22 4.79
CA GLU A 50 3.35 19.71 4.20
C GLU A 50 3.69 18.27 4.63
N THR A 51 2.93 17.69 5.58
CA THR A 51 3.28 16.40 6.18
C THR A 51 2.24 15.34 5.93
N LEU A 52 2.72 14.08 5.93
CA LEU A 52 1.95 12.84 5.86
C LEU A 52 2.47 11.85 6.91
N PRO A 53 1.68 10.85 7.31
CA PRO A 53 2.14 9.84 8.26
C PRO A 53 3.31 9.03 7.70
N ARG A 54 4.27 8.71 8.57
CA ARG A 54 5.39 7.83 8.24
C ARG A 54 5.47 6.63 9.17
N SER A 55 5.64 6.88 10.46
CA SER A 55 5.84 5.83 11.46
C SER A 55 5.54 6.34 12.86
N ALA A 56 5.70 5.45 13.85
CA ALA A 56 5.76 5.81 15.26
C ALA A 56 7.10 5.34 15.85
N ALA A 57 7.62 6.08 16.82
CA ALA A 57 8.77 5.67 17.63
C ALA A 57 8.34 4.58 18.63
N SER A 58 9.31 3.92 19.27
CA SER A 58 9.05 2.87 20.26
C SER A 58 8.28 3.36 21.50
N ASP A 59 8.33 4.64 21.79
CA ASP A 59 7.56 5.30 22.85
C ASP A 59 6.16 5.75 22.41
N GLY A 60 5.75 5.40 21.17
CA GLY A 60 4.47 5.78 20.58
C GLY A 60 4.43 7.20 19.99
N LYS A 61 5.54 7.93 20.01
CA LYS A 61 5.61 9.27 19.41
C LYS A 61 5.42 9.19 17.91
N PHE A 62 4.47 9.97 17.37
CA PHE A 62 4.21 10.08 15.94
C PHE A 62 5.38 10.73 15.19
N ILE A 63 5.77 10.12 14.09
CA ILE A 63 6.84 10.61 13.20
C ILE A 63 6.24 10.87 11.83
N PRO A 64 6.01 12.14 11.45
CA PRO A 64 5.60 12.51 10.09
C PRO A 64 6.77 12.50 9.11
N SER A 65 6.44 12.56 7.82
CA SER A 65 7.39 12.83 6.73
C SER A 65 6.77 13.76 5.70
N ASN A 66 7.62 14.27 4.79
CA ASN A 66 7.13 15.00 3.63
C ASN A 66 6.61 14.06 2.54
N ILE A 67 6.04 14.62 1.49
CA ILE A 67 5.45 13.88 0.37
C ILE A 67 6.44 12.98 -0.40
N ARG A 68 7.75 13.26 -0.33
CA ARG A 68 8.78 12.48 -1.06
C ARG A 68 9.08 11.13 -0.43
N TRP A 69 8.63 10.90 0.80
CA TRP A 69 8.82 9.60 1.45
C TRP A 69 7.97 8.52 0.76
N TRP A 70 8.56 7.37 0.52
CA TRP A 70 7.97 6.31 -0.30
C TRP A 70 6.51 5.93 0.07
N CYS A 71 6.15 5.93 1.35
CA CYS A 71 4.81 5.53 1.80
C CYS A 71 3.75 6.65 1.72
N SER A 72 4.06 7.82 1.16
CA SER A 72 3.16 8.99 1.18
C SER A 72 1.81 8.76 0.50
N GLY A 73 1.74 7.85 -0.49
CA GLY A 73 0.51 7.51 -1.19
C GLY A 73 -0.49 6.68 -0.39
N PHE A 74 -0.04 5.96 0.63
CA PHE A 74 -0.89 5.02 1.37
C PHE A 74 -1.89 5.73 2.27
N TYR A 75 -1.54 6.86 2.88
CA TYR A 75 -2.45 7.59 3.73
C TYR A 75 -3.69 8.10 2.98
N PRO A 76 -3.56 8.87 1.90
CA PRO A 76 -4.73 9.24 1.09
C PRO A 76 -5.45 8.03 0.50
N GLY A 77 -4.72 6.97 0.11
CA GLY A 77 -5.33 5.72 -0.35
C GLY A 77 -6.25 5.09 0.68
N SER A 78 -5.82 5.03 1.95
CA SER A 78 -6.64 4.50 3.04
C SER A 78 -7.87 5.38 3.31
N LEU A 79 -7.75 6.70 3.22
CA LEU A 79 -8.89 7.62 3.35
C LEU A 79 -9.92 7.39 2.23
N TRP A 80 -9.48 7.09 1.00
CA TRP A 80 -10.36 6.72 -0.10
C TRP A 80 -11.11 5.41 0.18
N TYR A 81 -10.45 4.39 0.75
CA TYR A 81 -11.11 3.14 1.14
C TYR A 81 -12.11 3.34 2.29
N ILE A 82 -11.79 4.18 3.28
CA ILE A 82 -12.74 4.51 4.36
C ILE A 82 -13.98 5.21 3.77
N TYR A 83 -13.79 6.17 2.86
CA TYR A 83 -14.90 6.80 2.17
C TYR A 83 -15.73 5.81 1.35
N GLU A 84 -15.10 4.94 0.57
CA GLU A 84 -15.78 3.91 -0.25
C GLU A 84 -16.65 2.99 0.61
N TYR A 85 -16.16 2.63 1.80
CA TYR A 85 -16.88 1.74 2.70
C TYR A 85 -18.00 2.45 3.47
N THR A 86 -17.74 3.63 4.00
CA THR A 86 -18.66 4.35 4.91
C THR A 86 -19.64 5.26 4.19
N GLY A 87 -19.29 5.77 3.01
CA GLY A 87 -20.02 6.83 2.32
C GLY A 87 -19.90 8.22 2.98
N ASP A 88 -19.09 8.35 4.03
CA ASP A 88 -18.96 9.62 4.77
C ASP A 88 -18.13 10.63 3.96
N LYS A 89 -18.79 11.75 3.64
CA LYS A 89 -18.22 12.84 2.84
C LYS A 89 -17.00 13.50 3.49
N THR A 90 -16.89 13.46 4.82
CA THR A 90 -15.72 13.97 5.53
C THR A 90 -14.46 13.24 5.09
N PHE A 91 -14.52 11.91 4.97
CA PHE A 91 -13.38 11.13 4.48
C PHE A 91 -13.08 11.37 3.00
N ARG A 92 -14.09 11.66 2.17
CA ARG A 92 -13.87 12.08 0.79
C ARG A 92 -13.06 13.38 0.72
N GLU A 93 -13.44 14.38 1.51
CA GLU A 93 -12.76 15.69 1.54
C GLU A 93 -11.31 15.52 2.04
N LEU A 94 -11.10 14.75 3.10
CA LEU A 94 -9.76 14.45 3.62
C LEU A 94 -8.92 13.66 2.61
N ALA A 95 -9.50 12.67 1.95
CA ALA A 95 -8.84 11.88 0.91
C ALA A 95 -8.40 12.76 -0.27
N GLU A 96 -9.28 13.62 -0.77
CA GLU A 96 -8.98 14.55 -1.85
C GLU A 96 -7.87 15.53 -1.44
N LYS A 97 -8.00 16.21 -0.29
CA LYS A 97 -7.00 17.12 0.26
C LYS A 97 -5.62 16.48 0.29
N ASN A 98 -5.51 15.28 0.88
CA ASN A 98 -4.23 14.60 1.04
C ASN A 98 -3.71 13.98 -0.27
N THR A 99 -4.59 13.60 -1.20
CA THR A 99 -4.21 13.19 -2.55
C THR A 99 -3.52 14.33 -3.30
N PHE A 100 -4.10 15.52 -3.28
CA PHE A 100 -3.52 16.67 -4.00
C PHE A 100 -2.21 17.19 -3.41
N LYS A 101 -1.87 16.88 -2.16
CA LYS A 101 -0.50 17.10 -1.64
C LYS A 101 0.56 16.39 -2.49
N LEU A 102 0.22 15.22 -3.08
CA LEU A 102 1.15 14.42 -3.88
C LEU A 102 1.23 14.88 -5.36
N TYR A 103 0.38 15.81 -5.78
CA TYR A 103 0.38 16.29 -7.18
C TYR A 103 1.77 16.68 -7.73
N PRO A 104 2.66 17.36 -6.97
CA PRO A 104 4.00 17.68 -7.45
C PRO A 104 4.88 16.45 -7.72
N LEU A 105 4.55 15.27 -7.16
CA LEU A 105 5.35 14.06 -7.35
C LEU A 105 5.17 13.42 -8.73
N LYS A 106 4.14 13.76 -9.49
CA LYS A 106 3.85 13.11 -10.78
C LYS A 106 5.02 13.11 -11.78
N GLN A 107 6.02 13.98 -11.57
CA GLN A 107 7.25 14.06 -12.38
C GLN A 107 8.49 13.54 -11.62
N LYS A 108 8.33 12.86 -10.50
CA LYS A 108 9.43 12.31 -9.69
C LYS A 108 10.05 11.11 -10.41
N GLY A 109 11.16 11.32 -11.08
CA GLY A 109 11.86 10.29 -11.87
C GLY A 109 13.00 9.58 -11.15
N THR A 110 13.25 9.86 -9.85
CA THR A 110 14.44 9.40 -9.11
C THR A 110 14.35 7.97 -8.59
N ASP A 111 13.14 7.45 -8.45
CA ASP A 111 12.86 6.09 -7.95
C ASP A 111 11.52 5.57 -8.47
N HIS A 112 11.28 4.28 -8.26
CA HIS A 112 10.09 3.58 -8.71
C HIS A 112 8.86 3.80 -7.81
N ASP A 113 9.06 4.26 -6.57
CA ASP A 113 7.98 4.44 -5.59
C ASP A 113 6.83 5.32 -6.11
N LEU A 114 7.14 6.13 -7.12
CA LEU A 114 6.16 6.93 -7.85
C LEU A 114 4.93 6.11 -8.27
N GLY A 115 5.12 4.84 -8.66
CA GLY A 115 4.05 3.98 -9.12
C GLY A 115 2.96 3.81 -8.06
N PHE A 116 3.29 3.27 -6.91
CA PHE A 116 2.30 3.04 -5.85
C PHE A 116 1.93 4.34 -5.12
N GLN A 117 2.82 5.34 -5.02
CA GLN A 117 2.44 6.64 -4.47
C GLN A 117 1.26 7.25 -5.23
N MET A 118 1.29 7.22 -6.56
CA MET A 118 0.27 7.82 -7.40
C MET A 118 -0.95 6.91 -7.61
N ASN A 119 -0.74 5.58 -7.70
CA ASN A 119 -1.87 4.66 -7.87
C ASN A 119 -2.71 4.54 -6.61
N CYS A 120 -2.09 4.45 -5.42
CA CYS A 120 -2.84 4.40 -4.16
C CYS A 120 -3.63 5.70 -3.88
N SER A 121 -3.14 6.85 -4.34
CA SER A 121 -3.77 8.14 -4.15
C SER A 121 -4.71 8.50 -5.31
N PHE A 122 -4.17 9.01 -6.42
CA PHE A 122 -4.94 9.43 -7.59
C PHE A 122 -5.65 8.27 -8.30
N GLY A 123 -5.04 7.07 -8.32
CA GLY A 123 -5.66 5.88 -8.90
C GLY A 123 -6.94 5.48 -8.18
N ASN A 124 -6.92 5.41 -6.84
CA ASN A 124 -8.13 5.16 -6.04
C ASN A 124 -9.13 6.30 -6.14
N ALA A 125 -8.68 7.55 -6.15
CA ALA A 125 -9.55 8.70 -6.35
C ALA A 125 -10.36 8.59 -7.65
N TYR A 126 -9.69 8.29 -8.76
CA TYR A 126 -10.36 8.11 -10.05
C TYR A 126 -11.28 6.88 -10.05
N ARG A 127 -10.82 5.74 -9.55
CA ARG A 127 -11.61 4.50 -9.49
C ARG A 127 -12.94 4.68 -8.76
N ILE A 128 -12.92 5.42 -7.66
CA ILE A 128 -14.09 5.60 -6.79
C ILE A 128 -15.02 6.70 -7.30
N THR A 129 -14.46 7.79 -7.87
CA THR A 129 -15.25 8.97 -8.22
C THR A 129 -15.54 9.14 -9.70
N GLY A 130 -14.70 8.58 -10.58
CA GLY A 130 -14.76 8.79 -12.03
C GLY A 130 -14.35 10.20 -12.49
N GLU A 131 -13.85 11.07 -11.57
CA GLU A 131 -13.57 12.46 -11.89
C GLU A 131 -12.29 12.62 -12.69
N GLN A 132 -12.38 13.27 -13.84
CA GLN A 132 -11.31 13.43 -14.84
C GLN A 132 -10.06 14.15 -14.31
N LYS A 133 -10.22 15.00 -13.27
CA LYS A 133 -9.11 15.74 -12.65
C LYS A 133 -7.98 14.83 -12.12
N TYR A 134 -8.27 13.56 -11.88
CA TYR A 134 -7.29 12.59 -11.35
C TYR A 134 -6.48 11.88 -12.45
N LEU A 135 -6.92 11.92 -13.72
CA LEU A 135 -6.27 11.20 -14.82
C LEU A 135 -4.92 11.80 -15.22
N GLU A 136 -4.80 13.11 -15.27
CA GLU A 136 -3.55 13.77 -15.70
C GLU A 136 -2.35 13.38 -14.83
N PRO A 137 -2.44 13.38 -13.47
CA PRO A 137 -1.37 12.88 -12.62
C PRO A 137 -1.02 11.41 -12.86
N ILE A 138 -2.03 10.55 -13.10
CA ILE A 138 -1.84 9.12 -13.38
C ILE A 138 -1.05 8.94 -14.68
N HIS A 139 -1.49 9.57 -15.78
CA HIS A 139 -0.81 9.47 -17.08
C HIS A 139 0.62 10.02 -17.04
N THR A 140 0.82 11.16 -16.38
CA THR A 140 2.14 11.76 -16.26
C THR A 140 3.08 10.84 -15.49
N SER A 141 2.63 10.30 -14.36
CA SER A 141 3.42 9.40 -13.52
C SER A 141 3.75 8.08 -14.23
N ALA A 142 2.79 7.50 -14.95
CA ALA A 142 3.03 6.28 -15.71
C ALA A 142 4.08 6.48 -16.79
N ARG A 143 4.07 7.63 -17.49
CA ARG A 143 5.10 7.97 -18.48
C ARG A 143 6.48 8.13 -17.83
N VAL A 144 6.56 8.78 -16.67
CA VAL A 144 7.82 8.93 -15.92
C VAL A 144 8.34 7.58 -15.45
N LEU A 145 7.46 6.72 -14.91
CA LEU A 145 7.81 5.37 -14.48
C LEU A 145 8.26 4.50 -15.66
N ALA A 146 7.57 4.58 -16.83
CA ALA A 146 7.96 3.90 -18.05
C ALA A 146 9.37 4.27 -18.52
N GLY A 147 9.78 5.53 -18.34
CA GLY A 147 11.12 6.01 -18.65
C GLY A 147 12.24 5.35 -17.81
N ARG A 148 11.88 4.63 -16.73
CA ARG A 148 12.83 3.86 -15.91
C ARG A 148 13.03 2.42 -16.38
N PHE A 149 12.29 2.01 -17.40
CA PHE A 149 12.40 0.68 -18.00
C PHE A 149 13.60 0.61 -18.97
N SER A 150 14.38 -0.46 -18.86
CA SER A 150 15.42 -0.78 -19.84
C SER A 150 14.99 -1.98 -20.70
N PRO A 151 14.97 -1.85 -22.03
CA PRO A 151 14.71 -2.99 -22.92
C PRO A 151 15.80 -4.06 -22.85
N VAL A 152 17.03 -3.71 -22.44
CA VAL A 152 18.15 -4.65 -22.28
C VAL A 152 17.90 -5.57 -21.09
N THR A 153 17.58 -4.99 -19.91
CA THR A 153 17.35 -5.79 -18.71
C THR A 153 15.92 -6.34 -18.63
N GLY A 154 14.97 -5.71 -19.33
CA GLY A 154 13.55 -6.07 -19.29
C GLY A 154 12.83 -5.67 -18.00
N VAL A 155 13.44 -4.79 -17.19
CA VAL A 155 12.88 -4.37 -15.88
C VAL A 155 12.92 -2.85 -15.69
N ILE A 156 12.12 -2.37 -14.75
CA ILE A 156 12.07 -0.98 -14.30
C ILE A 156 13.09 -0.81 -13.16
N ARG A 157 14.01 0.14 -13.29
CA ARG A 157 15.01 0.46 -12.25
C ARG A 157 14.37 1.02 -11.01
N SER A 158 14.81 0.56 -9.83
CA SER A 158 14.19 0.98 -8.56
C SER A 158 14.63 2.38 -8.12
N TRP A 159 15.93 2.69 -8.12
CA TRP A 159 16.45 4.02 -7.71
C TRP A 159 17.75 4.38 -8.42
N ASP A 160 18.09 5.66 -8.40
CA ASP A 160 19.28 6.21 -9.07
C ASP A 160 20.43 6.53 -8.10
N PHE A 161 20.16 6.54 -6.80
CA PHE A 161 21.19 6.85 -5.80
C PHE A 161 22.07 5.63 -5.49
N VAL A 162 23.35 5.92 -5.22
CA VAL A 162 24.31 4.90 -4.78
C VAL A 162 24.21 4.72 -3.27
N ARG A 163 23.99 3.47 -2.83
CA ARG A 163 24.05 3.14 -1.39
C ARG A 163 25.50 2.89 -0.97
N LYS A 164 25.89 3.46 0.17
CA LYS A 164 27.22 3.26 0.75
C LYS A 164 27.53 1.76 0.90
N GLY A 165 28.67 1.33 0.38
CA GLY A 165 29.10 -0.08 0.39
C GLY A 165 28.42 -0.97 -0.64
N ARG A 166 27.75 -0.39 -1.64
CA ARG A 166 27.15 -1.10 -2.79
C ARG A 166 27.61 -0.43 -4.08
N ASP A 167 27.97 -1.23 -5.05
CA ASP A 167 28.36 -0.81 -6.40
C ASP A 167 27.28 -1.10 -7.46
N TRP A 168 26.03 -1.21 -7.00
CA TRP A 168 24.88 -1.51 -7.85
C TRP A 168 24.74 -0.51 -9.00
N LYS A 169 24.55 -1.05 -10.18
CA LYS A 169 24.42 -0.28 -11.43
C LYS A 169 22.98 -0.10 -11.86
N TYR A 170 22.19 -1.19 -11.75
CA TYR A 170 20.77 -1.18 -12.13
C TYR A 170 19.93 -2.00 -11.12
N PRO A 171 19.81 -1.51 -9.88
CA PRO A 171 19.13 -2.24 -8.82
C PRO A 171 17.62 -2.28 -9.03
N VAL A 172 17.05 -3.45 -8.79
CA VAL A 172 15.61 -3.69 -8.78
C VAL A 172 15.25 -4.40 -7.47
N ILE A 173 14.33 -3.82 -6.72
CA ILE A 173 13.78 -4.40 -5.49
C ILE A 173 12.44 -5.05 -5.79
N ILE A 174 12.10 -6.13 -5.08
CA ILE A 174 10.91 -6.94 -5.37
C ILE A 174 9.60 -6.17 -5.28
N ASP A 175 9.50 -5.17 -4.41
CA ASP A 175 8.31 -4.34 -4.26
C ASP A 175 8.01 -3.45 -5.48
N ASN A 176 8.94 -3.34 -6.44
CA ASN A 176 8.66 -2.72 -7.72
C ASN A 176 7.45 -3.36 -8.44
N MET A 177 7.10 -4.59 -8.10
CA MET A 177 5.88 -5.25 -8.57
C MET A 177 4.60 -4.47 -8.24
N MET A 178 4.57 -3.73 -7.11
CA MET A 178 3.44 -2.88 -6.75
C MET A 178 3.21 -1.71 -7.73
N ASN A 179 4.25 -1.28 -8.43
CA ASN A 179 4.17 -0.17 -9.38
C ASN A 179 3.50 -0.57 -10.70
N LEU A 180 3.38 -1.87 -10.99
CA LEU A 180 2.80 -2.36 -12.23
C LEU A 180 1.30 -2.05 -12.32
N GLU A 181 0.60 -1.89 -11.20
CA GLU A 181 -0.80 -1.46 -11.20
C GLU A 181 -0.97 -0.10 -11.89
N LEU A 182 -0.08 0.87 -11.62
CA LEU A 182 -0.12 2.16 -12.32
C LEU A 182 0.02 1.99 -13.83
N MET A 183 0.90 1.07 -14.28
CA MET A 183 1.13 0.81 -15.70
C MET A 183 -0.10 0.17 -16.36
N PHE A 184 -0.72 -0.82 -15.70
CA PHE A 184 -1.96 -1.43 -16.20
C PHE A 184 -3.11 -0.42 -16.28
N LYS A 185 -3.27 0.42 -15.24
CA LYS A 185 -4.26 1.49 -15.24
C LYS A 185 -4.00 2.54 -16.33
N ALA A 186 -2.75 2.91 -16.56
CA ALA A 186 -2.41 3.81 -17.64
C ALA A 186 -2.78 3.23 -19.03
N THR A 187 -2.58 1.93 -19.25
CA THR A 187 -3.06 1.26 -20.46
C THR A 187 -4.59 1.29 -20.56
N GLU A 188 -5.29 0.95 -19.49
CA GLU A 188 -6.77 0.95 -19.44
C GLU A 188 -7.35 2.31 -19.83
N PHE A 189 -6.76 3.40 -19.31
CA PHE A 189 -7.30 4.74 -19.51
C PHE A 189 -6.86 5.40 -20.82
N SER A 190 -5.68 5.05 -21.36
CA SER A 190 -5.13 5.67 -22.57
C SER A 190 -5.30 4.83 -23.83
N GLY A 191 -5.50 3.51 -23.70
CA GLY A 191 -5.41 2.56 -24.80
C GLY A 191 -3.98 2.27 -25.26
N ASP A 192 -2.94 2.88 -24.66
CA ASP A 192 -1.54 2.66 -25.04
C ASP A 192 -1.01 1.37 -24.38
N SER A 193 -0.81 0.34 -25.21
CA SER A 193 -0.29 -0.95 -24.78
C SER A 193 1.20 -0.95 -24.39
N THR A 194 1.92 0.15 -24.59
CA THR A 194 3.33 0.27 -24.19
C THR A 194 3.49 0.02 -22.69
N TYR A 195 2.61 0.60 -21.88
CA TYR A 195 2.65 0.44 -20.42
C TYR A 195 2.39 -1.02 -20.01
N TYR A 196 1.39 -1.67 -20.62
CA TYR A 196 1.11 -3.10 -20.41
C TYR A 196 2.32 -3.97 -20.73
N ASN A 197 2.94 -3.74 -21.89
CA ASN A 197 4.10 -4.53 -22.33
C ASN A 197 5.30 -4.36 -21.39
N ILE A 198 5.54 -3.17 -20.87
CA ILE A 198 6.58 -2.90 -19.86
C ILE A 198 6.26 -3.67 -18.58
N ALA A 199 5.01 -3.60 -18.09
CA ALA A 199 4.60 -4.26 -16.87
C ALA A 199 4.75 -5.78 -16.96
N VAL A 200 4.29 -6.40 -18.03
CA VAL A 200 4.41 -7.85 -18.27
C VAL A 200 5.89 -8.28 -18.33
N LYS A 201 6.72 -7.57 -19.12
CA LYS A 201 8.15 -7.89 -19.20
C LYS A 201 8.84 -7.79 -17.85
N HIS A 202 8.52 -6.74 -17.06
CA HIS A 202 9.07 -6.60 -15.70
C HIS A 202 8.64 -7.76 -14.81
N ALA A 203 7.36 -8.16 -14.84
CA ALA A 203 6.84 -9.26 -14.06
C ALA A 203 7.50 -10.60 -14.43
N ASP A 204 7.62 -10.91 -15.72
CA ASP A 204 8.25 -12.14 -16.21
C ASP A 204 9.73 -12.24 -15.79
N ARG A 205 10.47 -11.12 -15.91
CA ARG A 205 11.87 -11.07 -15.44
C ARG A 205 11.96 -11.22 -13.94
N THR A 206 11.07 -10.58 -13.19
CA THR A 206 11.01 -10.70 -11.72
C THR A 206 10.73 -12.14 -11.29
N MET A 207 9.77 -12.82 -11.92
CA MET A 207 9.50 -14.23 -11.64
C MET A 207 10.73 -15.11 -11.85
N LYS A 208 11.48 -14.85 -12.91
CA LYS A 208 12.65 -15.65 -13.29
C LYS A 208 13.87 -15.39 -12.41
N GLU A 209 14.11 -14.12 -12.04
CA GLU A 209 15.41 -13.70 -11.49
C GLU A 209 15.35 -13.40 -9.98
N HIS A 210 14.15 -13.07 -9.42
CA HIS A 210 14.00 -12.75 -8.02
C HIS A 210 13.58 -13.94 -7.15
N PHE A 211 13.04 -15.01 -7.72
CA PHE A 211 12.62 -16.20 -6.99
C PHE A 211 13.64 -17.32 -7.11
N ARG A 212 13.87 -18.03 -6.02
CA ARG A 212 14.68 -19.25 -5.94
C ARG A 212 13.78 -20.47 -6.17
N ASP A 213 14.40 -21.64 -6.35
CA ASP A 213 13.69 -22.91 -6.55
C ASP A 213 12.78 -23.28 -5.36
N ASP A 214 13.11 -22.82 -4.15
CA ASP A 214 12.31 -22.99 -2.94
C ASP A 214 11.21 -21.92 -2.76
N TYR A 215 10.98 -21.08 -3.78
CA TYR A 215 10.04 -19.95 -3.79
C TYR A 215 10.41 -18.81 -2.83
N SER A 216 11.55 -18.82 -2.18
CA SER A 216 12.04 -17.66 -1.46
C SER A 216 12.48 -16.57 -2.43
N CYS A 217 12.44 -15.30 -2.00
CA CYS A 217 12.67 -14.15 -2.87
C CYS A 217 13.95 -13.41 -2.50
N TYR A 218 14.72 -13.01 -3.52
CA TYR A 218 15.75 -11.99 -3.37
C TYR A 218 15.08 -10.61 -3.23
N HIS A 219 15.43 -9.90 -2.18
CA HIS A 219 14.87 -8.57 -1.97
C HIS A 219 15.35 -7.56 -3.02
N VAL A 220 16.63 -7.61 -3.39
CA VAL A 220 17.24 -6.76 -4.41
C VAL A 220 18.05 -7.62 -5.37
N VAL A 221 17.89 -7.37 -6.67
CA VAL A 221 18.73 -7.91 -7.74
C VAL A 221 19.35 -6.73 -8.49
N ASP A 222 20.65 -6.78 -8.75
CA ASP A 222 21.32 -5.79 -9.59
C ASP A 222 21.51 -6.35 -11.00
N TYR A 223 21.02 -5.63 -11.99
CA TYR A 223 21.08 -6.07 -13.40
C TYR A 223 22.25 -5.47 -14.15
N ASP A 224 22.80 -6.23 -15.08
CA ASP A 224 23.81 -5.75 -16.02
C ASP A 224 23.13 -5.12 -17.25
N LEU A 225 23.56 -3.93 -17.64
CA LEU A 225 23.04 -3.21 -18.80
C LEU A 225 23.71 -3.64 -20.12
N THR A 226 24.71 -4.55 -20.07
CA THR A 226 25.52 -4.98 -21.21
C THR A 226 25.17 -6.37 -21.74
N THR A 227 24.33 -7.13 -21.02
CA THR A 227 23.97 -8.52 -21.38
C THR A 227 22.47 -8.75 -21.49
#